data_581db776dfa76f2122e46352a3ff986d
#
_entry.id   581db776dfa76f2122e46352a3ff986d
#
_cell.length_a   1.000
_cell.length_b   1.000
_cell.length_c   1.000
_cell.angle_alpha   90.00
_cell.angle_beta   90.00
_cell.angle_gamma   90.00
#
_symmetry.space_group_name_H-M   'P 1'
#
loop_
_entity.id
_entity.type
_entity.pdbx_description
1 polymer ?
#
loop_
_entity_poly.entity_id
_entity_poly.type
_entity_poly.pdbx_seq_one_letter_code
_entity_poly.pdbx_strand_id
1 'polypeptide(L)'
;MKTIVIILLLSVSPLFAQQKNTIIEISLSNQKSSAGKIFLAIYDDEKSFGTPEKAYLSETFQAKNPFLASIELKSGNYAIAVFQDINNNGKLDKNWVGIPTEPYGFSNDPIIRFGPPSFNDCLLKLSGQSKINIRLH
;
A
#
# COMPACT_ATOMS: atom_id res chain seq x y z
N MET A 1 53.26 16.02 44.49
CA MET A 1 52.69 16.21 43.13
C MET A 1 51.39 15.43 43.01
N LYS A 2 50.27 16.15 42.86
CA LYS A 2 48.93 15.48 42.71
C LYS A 2 48.62 15.43 41.21
N THR A 3 48.56 14.23 40.66
CA THR A 3 48.23 14.01 39.25
C THR A 3 46.69 14.04 39.12
N ILE A 4 46.18 15.04 38.39
CA ILE A 4 44.76 15.16 38.07
C ILE A 4 44.53 14.37 36.78
N VAL A 5 43.76 13.28 36.86
CA VAL A 5 43.33 12.51 35.68
C VAL A 5 41.97 13.11 35.25
N ILE A 6 41.95 13.79 34.11
CA ILE A 6 40.75 14.30 33.48
C ILE A 6 40.14 13.15 32.63
N ILE A 7 39.07 12.56 33.09
CA ILE A 7 38.28 11.58 32.32
C ILE A 7 37.35 12.37 31.39
N LEU A 8 37.68 12.39 30.12
CA LEU A 8 36.85 12.97 29.05
C LEU A 8 35.70 11.99 28.76
N LEU A 9 34.53 12.22 29.31
CA LEU A 9 33.30 11.49 28.98
C LEU A 9 32.84 11.89 27.57
N LEU A 10 33.14 11.09 26.56
CA LEU A 10 32.56 11.18 25.22
C LEU A 10 31.09 10.73 25.30
N SER A 11 30.19 11.69 25.34
CA SER A 11 28.74 11.42 25.18
C SER A 11 28.45 11.03 23.73
N VAL A 12 28.31 9.74 23.48
CA VAL A 12 27.78 9.21 22.21
C VAL A 12 26.27 9.42 22.23
N SER A 13 25.79 10.50 21.62
CA SER A 13 24.36 10.69 21.40
C SER A 13 23.88 9.65 20.37
N PRO A 14 22.88 8.80 20.67
CA PRO A 14 22.33 7.91 19.67
C PRO A 14 21.66 8.74 18.58
N LEU A 15 22.17 8.63 17.36
CA LEU A 15 21.56 9.21 16.17
C LEU A 15 20.32 8.36 15.86
N PHE A 16 19.17 8.71 16.43
CA PHE A 16 17.89 8.14 16.00
C PHE A 16 17.65 8.60 14.57
N ALA A 17 17.82 7.70 13.61
CA ALA A 17 17.40 7.93 12.23
C ALA A 17 15.89 8.17 12.25
N GLN A 18 15.46 9.43 12.12
CA GLN A 18 14.07 9.79 12.05
C GLN A 18 13.50 9.19 10.77
N GLN A 19 12.67 8.16 10.89
CA GLN A 19 12.03 7.50 9.76
C GLN A 19 11.09 8.52 9.11
N LYS A 20 11.43 8.93 7.89
CA LYS A 20 10.71 9.97 7.16
C LYS A 20 9.37 9.43 6.68
N ASN A 21 8.30 10.18 6.92
CA ASN A 21 6.98 9.88 6.37
C ASN A 21 6.93 10.21 4.89
N THR A 22 6.12 9.47 4.16
CA THR A 22 5.78 9.68 2.75
C THR A 22 4.28 9.86 2.60
N ILE A 23 3.86 10.73 1.70
CA ILE A 23 2.47 10.91 1.33
C ILE A 23 2.28 10.35 -0.07
N ILE A 24 1.36 9.41 -0.23
CA ILE A 24 1.01 8.86 -1.52
C ILE A 24 -0.38 9.34 -1.93
N GLU A 25 -0.49 9.83 -3.17
CA GLU A 25 -1.76 10.11 -3.82
C GLU A 25 -2.09 8.94 -4.74
N ILE A 26 -3.19 8.25 -4.48
CA ILE A 26 -3.64 7.09 -5.25
C ILE A 26 -4.83 7.49 -6.09
N SER A 27 -4.72 7.30 -7.39
CA SER A 27 -5.80 7.43 -8.36
C SER A 27 -6.12 6.09 -9.01
N LEU A 28 -7.35 5.92 -9.46
CA LEU A 28 -7.78 4.74 -10.20
C LEU A 28 -8.07 5.10 -11.66
N SER A 29 -7.64 4.26 -12.58
CA SER A 29 -8.00 4.35 -13.99
C SER A 29 -8.84 3.15 -14.42
N ASN A 30 -9.55 3.29 -15.56
CA ASN A 30 -10.48 2.29 -16.07
C ASN A 30 -11.67 1.98 -15.12
N GLN A 31 -11.96 2.88 -14.19
CA GLN A 31 -13.13 2.77 -13.32
C GLN A 31 -14.40 3.04 -14.14
N LYS A 32 -15.29 2.06 -14.21
CA LYS A 32 -16.51 2.12 -15.04
C LYS A 32 -17.73 2.67 -14.29
N SER A 33 -17.65 2.75 -12.97
CA SER A 33 -18.79 3.10 -12.10
C SER A 33 -18.30 3.84 -10.87
N SER A 34 -19.15 4.68 -10.29
CA SER A 34 -18.98 5.27 -8.95
C SER A 34 -19.83 4.56 -7.88
N ALA A 35 -20.37 3.37 -8.20
CA ALA A 35 -21.16 2.59 -7.25
C ALA A 35 -20.27 1.86 -6.23
N GLY A 36 -20.81 1.67 -5.04
CA GLY A 36 -20.20 0.86 -3.99
C GLY A 36 -19.02 1.54 -3.28
N LYS A 37 -18.04 0.74 -2.91
CA LYS A 37 -16.87 1.16 -2.13
C LYS A 37 -15.58 0.72 -2.78
N ILE A 38 -14.51 1.47 -2.54
CA ILE A 38 -13.14 1.10 -2.88
C ILE A 38 -12.48 0.56 -1.62
N PHE A 39 -12.05 -0.69 -1.67
CA PHE A 39 -11.20 -1.31 -0.67
C PHE A 39 -9.75 -1.25 -1.14
N LEU A 40 -8.88 -0.75 -0.28
CA LEU A 40 -7.47 -0.58 -0.55
C LEU A 40 -6.67 -1.24 0.56
N ALA A 41 -5.75 -2.13 0.19
CA ALA A 41 -4.86 -2.80 1.12
C ALA A 41 -3.40 -2.58 0.71
N ILE A 42 -2.59 -2.17 1.66
CA ILE A 42 -1.16 -1.89 1.51
C ILE A 42 -0.38 -2.93 2.32
N TYR A 43 0.60 -3.55 1.71
CA TYR A 43 1.41 -4.62 2.28
C TYR A 43 2.87 -4.22 2.26
N ASP A 44 3.59 -4.53 3.32
CA ASP A 44 5.02 -4.27 3.49
C ASP A 44 5.88 -5.55 3.47
N ASP A 45 5.24 -6.72 3.36
CA ASP A 45 5.93 -8.01 3.26
C ASP A 45 5.18 -9.02 2.37
N GLU A 46 5.95 -9.94 1.80
CA GLU A 46 5.44 -10.95 0.86
C GLU A 46 4.48 -11.96 1.53
N LYS A 47 4.69 -12.29 2.81
CA LYS A 47 3.89 -13.33 3.49
C LYS A 47 2.47 -12.87 3.81
N SER A 48 2.29 -11.57 3.99
CA SER A 48 0.99 -10.94 4.23
C SER A 48 0.24 -10.63 2.93
N PHE A 49 0.96 -10.49 1.81
CA PHE A 49 0.39 -10.08 0.54
C PHE A 49 -0.78 -10.98 0.08
N GLY A 50 -1.89 -10.33 -0.28
CA GLY A 50 -3.11 -11.03 -0.67
C GLY A 50 -3.98 -11.53 0.49
N THR A 51 -3.59 -11.28 1.74
CA THR A 51 -4.38 -11.58 2.95
C THR A 51 -4.81 -10.25 3.59
N PRO A 52 -6.02 -9.74 3.32
CA PRO A 52 -6.45 -8.40 3.75
C PRO A 52 -6.32 -8.15 5.26
N GLU A 53 -6.55 -9.19 6.08
CA GLU A 53 -6.47 -9.12 7.53
C GLU A 53 -5.03 -8.94 8.04
N LYS A 54 -4.04 -9.19 7.19
CA LYS A 54 -2.61 -9.04 7.49
C LYS A 54 -1.96 -7.87 6.76
N ALA A 55 -2.75 -7.03 6.11
CA ALA A 55 -2.24 -5.83 5.47
C ALA A 55 -1.60 -4.89 6.50
N TYR A 56 -0.53 -4.21 6.08
CA TYR A 56 0.08 -3.14 6.86
C TYR A 56 -0.91 -2.01 7.14
N LEU A 57 -1.72 -1.68 6.12
CA LEU A 57 -2.81 -0.71 6.23
C LEU A 57 -3.96 -1.15 5.31
N SER A 58 -5.18 -1.06 5.80
CA SER A 58 -6.40 -1.25 5.01
C SER A 58 -7.32 -0.06 5.18
N GLU A 59 -7.79 0.49 4.07
CA GLU A 59 -8.70 1.63 4.04
C GLU A 59 -9.88 1.34 3.12
N THR A 60 -11.02 1.91 3.47
CA THR A 60 -12.25 1.80 2.67
C THR A 60 -12.80 3.19 2.38
N PHE A 61 -13.08 3.46 1.11
CA PHE A 61 -13.58 4.74 0.63
C PHE A 61 -14.91 4.56 -0.10
N GLN A 62 -15.74 5.60 -0.12
CA GLN A 62 -16.86 5.64 -1.06
C GLN A 62 -16.31 5.71 -2.49
N ALA A 63 -16.84 4.90 -3.38
CA ALA A 63 -16.45 4.95 -4.78
C ALA A 63 -16.88 6.29 -5.39
N LYS A 64 -15.93 6.95 -6.06
CA LYS A 64 -16.10 8.18 -6.82
C LYS A 64 -15.37 8.01 -8.15
N ASN A 65 -15.84 8.65 -9.18
CA ASN A 65 -15.14 8.67 -10.48
C ASN A 65 -15.05 10.13 -10.97
N PRO A 66 -13.85 10.73 -11.00
CA PRO A 66 -12.54 10.12 -10.68
C PRO A 66 -12.33 9.84 -9.19
N PHE A 67 -11.59 8.79 -8.89
CA PHE A 67 -11.17 8.45 -7.54
C PHE A 67 -9.79 9.05 -7.23
N LEU A 68 -9.67 9.62 -6.04
CA LEU A 68 -8.40 10.10 -5.50
C LEU A 68 -8.39 9.91 -3.98
N ALA A 69 -7.36 9.28 -3.46
CA ALA A 69 -7.09 9.15 -2.03
C ALA A 69 -5.67 9.59 -1.70
N SER A 70 -5.50 10.19 -0.51
CA SER A 70 -4.19 10.56 0.02
C SER A 70 -3.93 9.76 1.29
N ILE A 71 -2.81 9.07 1.35
CA ILE A 71 -2.43 8.19 2.47
C ILE A 71 -1.04 8.54 2.93
N GLU A 72 -0.85 8.63 4.24
CA GLU A 72 0.44 8.84 4.87
C GLU A 72 1.00 7.50 5.35
N LEU A 73 2.25 7.21 4.97
CA LEU A 73 2.99 6.00 5.32
C LEU A 73 4.41 6.38 5.78
N LYS A 74 5.10 5.43 6.39
CA LYS A 74 6.55 5.52 6.54
C LYS A 74 7.20 5.29 5.18
N SER A 75 8.35 5.91 4.93
CA SER A 75 9.14 5.59 3.72
C SER A 75 9.53 4.11 3.74
N GLY A 76 9.36 3.41 2.64
CA GLY A 76 9.58 1.96 2.58
C GLY A 76 9.17 1.34 1.25
N ASN A 77 9.15 0.03 1.23
CA ASN A 77 8.73 -0.77 0.08
C ASN A 77 7.34 -1.35 0.37
N TYR A 78 6.42 -1.16 -0.56
CA TYR A 78 5.03 -1.56 -0.39
C TYR A 78 4.45 -2.12 -1.69
N ALA A 79 3.53 -3.06 -1.56
CA ALA A 79 2.64 -3.47 -2.64
C ALA A 79 1.21 -3.05 -2.30
N ILE A 80 0.44 -2.61 -3.28
CA ILE A 80 -0.92 -2.13 -3.09
C ILE A 80 -1.87 -2.98 -3.91
N ALA A 81 -2.93 -3.46 -3.26
CA ALA A 81 -4.07 -4.11 -3.90
C ALA A 81 -5.33 -3.28 -3.67
N VAL A 82 -6.18 -3.20 -4.69
CA VAL A 82 -7.44 -2.47 -4.62
C VAL A 82 -8.53 -3.25 -5.31
N PHE A 83 -9.76 -3.17 -4.80
CA PHE A 83 -10.95 -3.61 -5.52
C PHE A 83 -12.13 -2.68 -5.27
N GLN A 84 -13.06 -2.67 -6.20
CA GLN A 84 -14.31 -1.94 -6.08
C GLN A 84 -15.44 -2.92 -5.77
N ASP A 85 -15.93 -2.87 -4.54
CA ASP A 85 -17.09 -3.63 -4.06
C ASP A 85 -18.37 -2.90 -4.50
N ILE A 86 -18.91 -3.29 -5.64
CA ILE A 86 -20.03 -2.60 -6.28
C ILE A 86 -21.33 -2.87 -5.52
N ASN A 87 -21.51 -4.06 -4.97
CA ASN A 87 -22.74 -4.49 -4.29
C ASN A 87 -22.70 -4.26 -2.77
N ASN A 88 -21.60 -3.74 -2.20
CA ASN A 88 -21.39 -3.44 -0.77
C ASN A 88 -21.49 -4.68 0.15
N ASN A 89 -21.03 -5.84 -0.32
CA ASN A 89 -21.00 -7.05 0.48
C ASN A 89 -19.72 -7.24 1.30
N GLY A 90 -18.71 -6.36 1.12
CA GLY A 90 -17.44 -6.34 1.84
C GLY A 90 -16.43 -7.37 1.35
N LYS A 91 -16.63 -7.95 0.17
CA LYS A 91 -15.77 -9.00 -0.42
C LYS A 91 -15.53 -8.72 -1.88
N LEU A 92 -14.40 -9.20 -2.40
CA LEU A 92 -14.18 -9.28 -3.85
C LEU A 92 -14.92 -10.51 -4.39
N ASP A 93 -16.01 -10.27 -5.11
CA ASP A 93 -16.80 -11.33 -5.72
C ASP A 93 -16.05 -12.02 -6.85
N LYS A 94 -16.20 -13.34 -6.91
CA LYS A 94 -15.56 -14.21 -7.91
C LYS A 94 -16.57 -15.17 -8.50
N ASN A 95 -16.34 -15.56 -9.74
CA ASN A 95 -17.11 -16.63 -10.36
C ASN A 95 -16.70 -18.02 -9.80
N TRP A 96 -17.37 -19.05 -10.26
CA TRP A 96 -17.14 -20.44 -9.81
C TRP A 96 -15.74 -20.99 -10.11
N VAL A 97 -14.98 -20.40 -11.04
CA VAL A 97 -13.57 -20.74 -11.32
C VAL A 97 -12.57 -19.86 -10.57
N GLY A 98 -13.04 -18.95 -9.69
CA GLY A 98 -12.19 -18.10 -8.87
C GLY A 98 -11.72 -16.80 -9.53
N ILE A 99 -12.27 -16.45 -10.71
CA ILE A 99 -11.93 -15.19 -11.39
C ILE A 99 -12.79 -14.08 -10.79
N PRO A 100 -12.19 -12.94 -10.40
CA PRO A 100 -12.94 -11.78 -9.91
C PRO A 100 -13.99 -11.31 -10.92
N THR A 101 -15.19 -11.02 -10.43
CA THR A 101 -16.29 -10.44 -11.18
C THR A 101 -16.48 -8.96 -10.92
N GLU A 102 -15.83 -8.44 -9.89
CA GLU A 102 -15.76 -7.03 -9.56
C GLU A 102 -14.40 -6.43 -9.97
N PRO A 103 -14.35 -5.10 -10.24
CA PRO A 103 -13.12 -4.45 -10.65
C PRO A 103 -12.03 -4.53 -9.57
N TYR A 104 -10.82 -4.87 -9.97
CA TYR A 104 -9.66 -4.96 -9.07
C TYR A 104 -8.39 -4.50 -9.78
N GLY A 105 -7.36 -4.18 -9.01
CA GLY A 105 -6.08 -3.75 -9.54
C GLY A 105 -4.96 -3.83 -8.51
N PHE A 106 -3.74 -3.69 -9.02
CA PHE A 106 -2.52 -3.74 -8.20
C PHE A 106 -1.57 -2.62 -8.60
N SER A 107 -0.71 -2.21 -7.67
CA SER A 107 0.40 -1.33 -7.98
C SER A 107 1.29 -1.93 -9.07
N ASN A 108 1.90 -1.08 -9.91
CA ASN A 108 2.71 -1.44 -11.08
C ASN A 108 1.95 -2.11 -12.24
N ASP A 109 0.63 -2.28 -12.15
CA ASP A 109 -0.20 -2.91 -13.20
C ASP A 109 0.42 -4.20 -13.79
N PRO A 110 0.74 -5.21 -12.95
CA PRO A 110 1.41 -6.42 -13.41
C PRO A 110 0.53 -7.22 -14.36
N ILE A 111 1.15 -7.93 -15.29
CA ILE A 111 0.41 -8.82 -16.21
C ILE A 111 -0.13 -10.02 -15.43
N ILE A 112 -1.45 -10.09 -15.28
CA ILE A 112 -2.14 -11.18 -14.59
C ILE A 112 -2.49 -12.25 -15.61
N ARG A 113 -1.87 -13.43 -15.51
CA ARG A 113 -2.13 -14.57 -16.40
C ARG A 113 -2.88 -15.70 -15.68
N PHE A 114 -2.34 -16.17 -14.58
CA PHE A 114 -2.90 -17.26 -13.76
C PHE A 114 -2.80 -16.91 -12.29
N GLY A 115 -3.92 -16.58 -11.65
CA GLY A 115 -3.98 -16.19 -10.24
C GLY A 115 -3.47 -14.76 -9.97
N PRO A 116 -3.41 -14.36 -8.69
CA PRO A 116 -2.93 -13.04 -8.29
C PRO A 116 -1.44 -12.87 -8.61
N PRO A 117 -0.96 -11.62 -8.83
CA PRO A 117 0.45 -11.33 -9.05
C PRO A 117 1.26 -11.60 -7.77
N SER A 118 2.59 -11.69 -7.92
CA SER A 118 3.48 -11.77 -6.78
C SER A 118 3.63 -10.40 -6.08
N PHE A 119 4.04 -10.41 -4.81
CA PHE A 119 4.37 -9.20 -4.07
C PHE A 119 5.42 -8.34 -4.82
N ASN A 120 6.45 -9.00 -5.35
CA ASN A 120 7.54 -8.32 -6.06
C ASN A 120 7.08 -7.66 -7.36
N ASP A 121 6.10 -8.23 -8.07
CA ASP A 121 5.54 -7.61 -9.28
C ASP A 121 4.79 -6.30 -8.97
N CYS A 122 4.24 -6.19 -7.76
CA CYS A 122 3.48 -5.04 -7.28
C CYS A 122 4.33 -4.03 -6.48
N LEU A 123 5.61 -4.33 -6.22
CA LEU A 123 6.44 -3.61 -5.27
C LEU A 123 6.77 -2.19 -5.74
N LEU A 124 6.47 -1.22 -4.87
CA LEU A 124 6.79 0.20 -5.00
C LEU A 124 7.81 0.60 -3.94
N LYS A 125 8.82 1.37 -4.33
CA LYS A 125 9.73 2.03 -3.39
C LYS A 125 9.24 3.46 -3.14
N LEU A 126 8.69 3.71 -1.95
CA LEU A 126 8.06 4.96 -1.59
C LEU A 126 8.95 5.80 -0.67
N SER A 127 9.19 7.05 -1.07
CA SER A 127 9.92 8.04 -0.28
C SER A 127 9.47 9.45 -0.67
N GLY A 128 9.19 10.32 0.31
CA GLY A 128 8.68 11.65 0.07
C GLY A 128 7.24 11.65 -0.44
N GLN A 129 6.91 12.51 -1.40
CA GLN A 129 5.58 12.58 -2.00
C GLN A 129 5.57 11.79 -3.32
N SER A 130 4.59 10.92 -3.49
CA SER A 130 4.46 10.06 -4.68
C SER A 130 3.02 10.02 -5.18
N LYS A 131 2.87 9.94 -6.51
CA LYS A 131 1.57 9.74 -7.17
C LYS A 131 1.54 8.36 -7.82
N ILE A 132 0.49 7.60 -7.51
CA ILE A 132 0.34 6.23 -7.96
C ILE A 132 -1.00 6.13 -8.69
N ASN A 133 -0.98 5.64 -9.92
CA ASN A 133 -2.19 5.27 -10.63
C ASN A 133 -2.32 3.75 -10.66
N ILE A 134 -3.47 3.23 -10.23
CA ILE A 134 -3.80 1.81 -10.30
C ILE A 134 -4.90 1.62 -11.33
N ARG A 135 -4.64 0.76 -12.30
CA ARG A 135 -5.63 0.39 -13.30
C ARG A 135 -6.52 -0.72 -12.78
N LEU A 136 -7.84 -0.55 -12.93
CA LEU A 136 -8.83 -1.58 -12.64
C LEU A 136 -9.06 -2.47 -13.87
N HIS A 137 -9.14 -3.77 -13.63
CA HIS A 137 -9.40 -4.83 -14.61
C HIS A 137 -10.78 -5.42 -14.44
#